data_beb71b8259b99598a555ed9c9469ab63
#
_entry.id   beb71b8259b99598a555ed9c9469ab63
#
_cell.length_a   1.000
_cell.length_b   1.000
_cell.length_c   1.000
_cell.angle_alpha   90.00
_cell.angle_beta   90.00
_cell.angle_gamma   90.00
#
_symmetry.space_group_name_H-M   'P 1'
#
loop_
_entity.id
_entity.type
_entity.pdbx_description
1 polymer ?
#
loop_
_entity_poly.entity_id
_entity_poly.type
_entity_poly.pdbx_seq_one_letter_code
_entity_poly.pdbx_strand_id
1 'polypeptide(L)'
;MKNPFRRDGRPNDDSPVDDSPVDEQIDAPEQPNQGRTLEPAPEVLAELDALNEACRAAPDDIDAQIRLWRAVAALDRWVFINRGPEDNPRPYALAAQPGNLIGIYSSGKRAQEAAYANGLVPPDATVSLLAVPMPAAIDWVRSFGEHGVVGVTIDYPRLGAWCPLQNLAGLRPTDTQG
;
A
#
# COMPACT_ATOMS: atom_id res chain seq x y z
N MET A 1 15.37 -77.83 -24.35
CA MET A 1 15.76 -77.70 -25.76
C MET A 1 16.21 -76.28 -26.04
N LYS A 2 17.51 -76.19 -26.27
CA LYS A 2 18.23 -75.20 -27.10
C LYS A 2 17.81 -73.73 -27.19
N ASN A 3 18.67 -72.88 -26.55
CA ASN A 3 19.08 -71.59 -27.08
C ASN A 3 19.57 -71.76 -28.55
N PRO A 4 19.51 -70.80 -29.45
CA PRO A 4 20.51 -69.75 -29.48
C PRO A 4 20.01 -68.45 -30.12
N PHE A 5 20.58 -67.30 -29.78
CA PHE A 5 21.49 -66.53 -30.63
C PHE A 5 21.88 -65.20 -29.90
N ARG A 6 23.16 -65.20 -29.61
CA ARG A 6 23.93 -63.96 -29.45
C ARG A 6 23.91 -63.18 -30.76
N ARG A 7 23.86 -61.85 -30.64
CA ARG A 7 24.64 -60.96 -31.52
C ARG A 7 24.97 -59.65 -30.84
N ASP A 8 26.25 -59.46 -30.81
CA ASP A 8 26.96 -58.26 -30.45
C ASP A 8 26.57 -57.08 -31.36
N GLY A 9 26.53 -55.86 -30.83
CA GLY A 9 26.45 -54.67 -31.61
C GLY A 9 26.69 -53.49 -30.70
N ARG A 10 27.85 -52.96 -30.71
CA ARG A 10 28.39 -51.75 -30.07
C ARG A 10 27.81 -50.49 -30.65
N PRO A 11 28.28 -49.37 -30.14
CA PRO A 11 27.71 -48.46 -29.17
C PRO A 11 27.23 -47.21 -29.90
N ASN A 12 26.13 -46.68 -29.53
CA ASN A 12 25.80 -45.32 -29.89
C ASN A 12 26.02 -44.46 -28.67
N ASP A 13 26.98 -43.62 -28.85
CA ASP A 13 27.27 -42.37 -28.19
C ASP A 13 26.04 -41.47 -28.34
N ASP A 14 25.15 -41.54 -27.37
CA ASP A 14 24.11 -40.58 -27.19
C ASP A 14 24.39 -39.85 -25.89
N SER A 15 25.07 -38.74 -26.05
CA SER A 15 25.15 -37.70 -25.05
C SER A 15 23.75 -37.35 -24.59
N PRO A 16 23.50 -37.30 -23.27
CA PRO A 16 22.23 -36.76 -22.78
C PRO A 16 22.16 -35.29 -23.17
N VAL A 17 21.19 -34.98 -24.01
CA VAL A 17 20.72 -33.62 -24.15
C VAL A 17 20.30 -33.17 -22.76
N ASP A 18 21.05 -32.22 -22.23
CA ASP A 18 20.75 -31.47 -21.04
C ASP A 18 19.47 -30.67 -21.31
N ASP A 19 18.35 -31.34 -21.09
CA ASP A 19 17.02 -30.71 -21.11
C ASP A 19 16.77 -30.13 -19.71
N SER A 20 17.63 -29.18 -19.35
CA SER A 20 17.37 -28.31 -18.22
C SER A 20 16.17 -27.44 -18.59
N PRO A 21 15.04 -27.52 -17.85
CA PRO A 21 14.02 -26.53 -17.98
C PRO A 21 14.68 -25.20 -17.65
N VAL A 22 14.67 -24.28 -18.59
CA VAL A 22 14.88 -22.87 -18.33
C VAL A 22 13.83 -22.48 -17.29
N ASP A 23 14.26 -22.43 -16.04
CA ASP A 23 13.51 -21.71 -15.01
C ASP A 23 13.34 -20.29 -15.53
N GLU A 24 12.22 -20.07 -16.17
CA GLU A 24 11.68 -18.76 -16.43
C GLU A 24 11.33 -18.21 -15.06
N GLN A 25 12.35 -17.64 -14.41
CA GLN A 25 12.21 -16.85 -13.22
C GLN A 25 11.30 -15.68 -13.63
N ILE A 26 10.00 -15.86 -13.42
CA ILE A 26 9.06 -14.77 -13.35
C ILE A 26 9.57 -13.93 -12.18
N ASP A 27 10.21 -12.82 -12.49
CA ASP A 27 10.58 -11.81 -11.51
C ASP A 27 9.30 -11.45 -10.74
N ALA A 28 9.22 -12.01 -9.53
CA ALA A 28 8.25 -11.54 -8.57
C ALA A 28 8.50 -10.03 -8.41
N PRO A 29 7.46 -9.19 -8.43
CA PRO A 29 7.64 -7.76 -8.25
C PRO A 29 8.49 -7.58 -6.99
N GLU A 30 9.61 -6.86 -7.15
CA GLU A 30 10.55 -6.57 -6.07
C GLU A 30 9.76 -6.16 -4.84
N GLN A 31 9.84 -6.98 -3.80
CA GLN A 31 9.28 -6.63 -2.51
C GLN A 31 9.89 -5.30 -2.10
N PRO A 32 9.09 -4.26 -1.84
CA PRO A 32 9.64 -2.95 -1.54
C PRO A 32 10.54 -3.07 -0.34
N ASN A 33 11.79 -2.77 -0.55
CA ASN A 33 12.91 -2.54 0.34
C ASN A 33 12.52 -2.57 1.83
N GLN A 34 12.75 -3.70 2.50
CA GLN A 34 12.57 -3.85 3.96
C GLN A 34 13.52 -2.96 4.79
N GLY A 35 14.25 -2.03 4.16
CA GLY A 35 15.19 -1.11 4.79
C GLY A 35 14.74 0.35 4.82
N ARG A 36 13.62 0.72 4.18
CA ARG A 36 13.08 2.08 4.34
C ARG A 36 12.10 2.09 5.49
N THR A 37 12.42 2.85 6.53
CA THR A 37 11.54 3.06 7.67
C THR A 37 10.17 3.57 7.17
N LEU A 38 9.08 3.08 7.77
CA LEU A 38 7.73 3.58 7.51
C LEU A 38 7.49 4.97 8.14
N GLU A 39 8.55 5.58 8.62
CA GLU A 39 8.52 6.86 9.32
C GLU A 39 9.12 7.95 8.44
N PRO A 40 8.35 8.97 8.05
CA PRO A 40 8.89 10.18 7.43
C PRO A 40 9.70 10.99 8.44
N ALA A 41 10.42 12.01 7.93
CA ALA A 41 11.15 12.92 8.80
C ALA A 41 10.21 13.60 9.81
N PRO A 42 10.65 13.85 11.06
CA PRO A 42 9.81 14.46 12.10
C PRO A 42 9.21 15.81 11.67
N GLU A 43 9.94 16.57 10.86
CA GLU A 43 9.51 17.85 10.32
C GLU A 43 8.28 17.73 9.41
N VAL A 44 8.22 16.66 8.60
CA VAL A 44 7.07 16.36 7.74
C VAL A 44 5.83 16.06 8.58
N LEU A 45 5.98 15.29 9.64
CA LEU A 45 4.87 14.99 10.57
C LEU A 45 4.39 16.25 11.30
N ALA A 46 5.32 17.10 11.73
CA ALA A 46 5.00 18.37 12.39
C ALA A 46 4.27 19.32 11.42
N GLU A 47 4.67 19.38 10.16
CA GLU A 47 3.98 20.15 9.13
C GLU A 47 2.54 19.67 8.92
N LEU A 48 2.32 18.37 8.81
CA LEU A 48 0.97 17.79 8.68
C LEU A 48 0.09 18.15 9.89
N ASP A 49 0.65 18.07 11.10
CA ASP A 49 -0.06 18.43 12.33
C ASP A 49 -0.45 19.93 12.33
N ALA A 50 0.47 20.81 11.91
CA ALA A 50 0.22 22.25 11.81
C ALA A 50 -0.83 22.60 10.74
N LEU A 51 -0.75 21.97 9.56
CA LEU A 51 -1.71 22.15 8.48
C LEU A 51 -3.11 21.65 8.87
N ASN A 52 -3.20 20.54 9.58
CA ASN A 52 -4.47 20.05 10.10
C ASN A 52 -5.06 21.00 11.15
N GLU A 53 -4.24 21.56 12.03
CA GLU A 53 -4.71 22.53 13.02
C GLU A 53 -5.23 23.80 12.33
N ALA A 54 -4.58 24.26 11.27
CA ALA A 54 -5.08 25.38 10.46
C ALA A 54 -6.45 25.07 9.83
N CYS A 55 -6.66 23.85 9.32
CA CYS A 55 -7.96 23.41 8.81
C CYS A 55 -9.04 23.39 9.92
N ARG A 56 -8.68 22.95 11.13
CA ARG A 56 -9.62 22.92 12.26
C ARG A 56 -9.98 24.31 12.75
N ALA A 57 -9.04 25.24 12.73
CA ALA A 57 -9.26 26.65 13.12
C ALA A 57 -10.13 27.40 12.11
N ALA A 58 -10.08 27.02 10.83
CA ALA A 58 -10.84 27.60 9.74
C ALA A 58 -11.45 26.52 8.84
N PRO A 59 -12.53 25.85 9.26
CA PRO A 59 -13.09 24.70 8.53
C PRO A 59 -13.58 25.04 7.11
N ASP A 60 -13.97 26.28 6.86
CA ASP A 60 -14.46 26.76 5.56
C ASP A 60 -13.33 27.30 4.66
N ASP A 61 -12.07 27.31 5.13
CA ASP A 61 -10.91 27.73 4.35
C ASP A 61 -10.49 26.60 3.40
N ILE A 62 -10.95 26.70 2.17
CA ILE A 62 -10.62 25.75 1.10
C ILE A 62 -9.11 25.70 0.82
N ASP A 63 -8.42 26.84 0.90
CA ASP A 63 -6.97 26.89 0.66
C ASP A 63 -6.19 26.16 1.75
N ALA A 64 -6.63 26.24 3.01
CA ALA A 64 -6.06 25.46 4.10
C ALA A 64 -6.22 23.96 3.84
N GLN A 65 -7.40 23.52 3.42
CA GLN A 65 -7.66 22.11 3.08
C GLN A 65 -6.80 21.65 1.89
N ILE A 66 -6.67 22.46 0.84
CA ILE A 66 -5.82 22.15 -0.31
C ILE A 66 -4.35 22.02 0.10
N ARG A 67 -3.84 22.92 0.96
CA ARG A 67 -2.45 22.83 1.46
C ARG A 67 -2.23 21.53 2.23
N LEU A 68 -3.13 21.14 3.12
CA LEU A 68 -3.03 19.88 3.86
C LEU A 68 -2.99 18.70 2.91
N TRP A 69 -3.93 18.59 1.98
CA TRP A 69 -4.00 17.44 1.08
C TRP A 69 -2.86 17.38 0.07
N ARG A 70 -2.30 18.50 -0.33
CA ARG A 70 -1.05 18.54 -1.11
C ARG A 70 0.13 18.00 -0.30
N ALA A 71 0.25 18.35 0.97
CA ALA A 71 1.29 17.81 1.85
C ALA A 71 1.11 16.30 2.07
N VAL A 72 -0.12 15.81 2.24
CA VAL A 72 -0.44 14.38 2.33
C VAL A 72 -0.09 13.64 1.04
N ALA A 73 -0.36 14.24 -0.12
CA ALA A 73 -0.01 13.66 -1.43
C ALA A 73 1.49 13.71 -1.73
N ALA A 74 2.24 14.61 -1.08
CA ALA A 74 3.70 14.73 -1.21
C ALA A 74 4.47 13.70 -0.38
N LEU A 75 3.82 12.91 0.47
CA LEU A 75 4.44 11.78 1.16
C LEU A 75 4.94 10.75 0.14
N ASP A 76 6.08 10.12 0.39
CA ASP A 76 6.62 9.07 -0.48
C ASP A 76 5.67 7.88 -0.62
N ARG A 77 4.88 7.63 0.41
CA ARG A 77 3.94 6.52 0.51
C ARG A 77 2.81 6.83 1.48
N TRP A 78 1.71 6.13 1.34
CA TRP A 78 0.70 6.05 2.37
C TRP A 78 0.77 4.71 3.07
N VAL A 79 0.58 4.73 4.39
CA VAL A 79 0.50 3.52 5.21
C VAL A 79 -0.96 3.21 5.48
N PHE A 80 -1.31 1.93 5.43
CA PHE A 80 -2.66 1.43 5.67
C PHE A 80 -2.61 0.35 6.74
N ILE A 81 -3.65 0.28 7.57
CA ILE A 81 -3.89 -0.88 8.43
C ILE A 81 -4.53 -1.95 7.55
N ASN A 82 -3.88 -3.10 7.40
CA ASN A 82 -4.39 -4.19 6.60
C ASN A 82 -5.41 -5.01 7.39
N ARG A 83 -6.61 -5.18 6.83
CA ARG A 83 -7.70 -6.00 7.38
C ARG A 83 -8.01 -7.21 6.52
N GLY A 84 -7.30 -7.38 5.42
CA GLY A 84 -7.42 -8.53 4.53
C GLY A 84 -6.32 -9.57 4.79
N PRO A 85 -6.41 -10.74 4.14
CA PRO A 85 -5.32 -11.70 4.11
C PRO A 85 -4.12 -11.18 3.32
N GLU A 86 -2.97 -11.83 3.45
CA GLU A 86 -1.72 -11.40 2.83
C GLU A 86 -1.80 -11.37 1.30
N ASP A 87 -2.48 -12.34 0.70
CA ASP A 87 -2.70 -12.47 -0.74
C ASP A 87 -3.81 -11.57 -1.30
N ASN A 88 -4.63 -10.98 -0.43
CA ASN A 88 -5.69 -10.04 -0.81
C ASN A 88 -5.83 -8.94 0.25
N PRO A 89 -4.88 -8.01 0.33
CA PRO A 89 -4.86 -6.96 1.33
C PRO A 89 -6.06 -6.01 1.15
N ARG A 90 -6.66 -5.62 2.26
CA ARG A 90 -7.77 -4.67 2.31
C ARG A 90 -7.46 -3.58 3.32
N PRO A 91 -7.56 -2.30 2.94
CA PRO A 91 -7.34 -1.22 3.87
C PRO A 91 -8.48 -1.16 4.90
N TYR A 92 -8.14 -0.74 6.12
CA TYR A 92 -9.15 -0.41 7.12
C TYR A 92 -10.00 0.75 6.63
N ALA A 93 -11.32 0.60 6.71
CA ALA A 93 -12.29 1.62 6.38
C ALA A 93 -13.20 1.90 7.59
N LEU A 94 -13.44 3.18 7.83
CA LEU A 94 -14.36 3.66 8.86
C LEU A 94 -15.75 3.84 8.25
N ALA A 95 -16.76 3.39 8.98
CA ALA A 95 -18.14 3.72 8.63
C ALA A 95 -18.41 5.20 8.95
N ALA A 96 -18.82 5.95 7.96
CA ALA A 96 -19.15 7.36 8.08
C ALA A 96 -20.40 7.71 7.25
N GLN A 97 -20.93 8.89 7.39
CA GLN A 97 -21.99 9.42 6.54
C GLN A 97 -21.37 10.37 5.51
N PRO A 98 -21.62 10.22 4.22
CA PRO A 98 -22.59 9.36 3.54
C PRO A 98 -22.07 7.97 3.12
N GLY A 99 -20.87 7.58 3.47
CA GLY A 99 -20.29 6.28 3.09
C GLY A 99 -18.95 6.03 3.80
N ASN A 100 -18.29 4.92 3.47
CA ASN A 100 -17.06 4.51 4.12
C ASN A 100 -15.88 5.40 3.73
N LEU A 101 -14.99 5.66 4.70
CA LEU A 101 -13.73 6.37 4.51
C LEU A 101 -12.56 5.40 4.74
N ILE A 102 -11.62 5.31 3.80
CA ILE A 102 -10.39 4.55 4.01
C ILE A 102 -9.47 5.36 4.92
N GLY A 103 -8.97 4.71 5.99
CA GLY A 103 -7.93 5.27 6.84
C GLY A 103 -6.57 5.19 6.16
N ILE A 104 -5.97 6.35 5.86
CA ILE A 104 -4.58 6.48 5.44
C ILE A 104 -3.76 7.08 6.56
N TYR A 105 -2.49 6.67 6.65
CA TYR A 105 -1.61 7.10 7.74
C TYR A 105 -0.30 7.61 7.17
N SER A 106 0.19 8.69 7.76
CA SER A 106 1.45 9.33 7.36
C SER A 106 2.68 8.54 7.80
N SER A 107 2.53 7.65 8.80
CA SER A 107 3.64 6.83 9.31
C SER A 107 3.15 5.48 9.84
N GLY A 108 4.08 4.52 9.94
CA GLY A 108 3.82 3.22 10.54
C GLY A 108 3.42 3.34 12.01
N LYS A 109 4.07 4.22 12.76
CA LYS A 109 3.75 4.47 14.17
C LYS A 109 2.33 5.00 14.35
N ARG A 110 1.91 6.01 13.55
CA ARG A 110 0.55 6.55 13.60
C ARG A 110 -0.51 5.53 13.22
N ALA A 111 -0.23 4.68 12.23
CA ALA A 111 -1.11 3.57 11.86
C ALA A 111 -1.27 2.56 13.01
N GLN A 112 -0.17 2.23 13.69
CA GLN A 112 -0.16 1.31 14.81
C GLN A 112 -0.93 1.86 16.02
N GLU A 113 -0.67 3.12 16.38
CA GLU A 113 -1.40 3.82 17.45
C GLU A 113 -2.90 3.88 17.16
N ALA A 114 -3.28 4.14 15.90
CA ALA A 114 -4.67 4.17 15.47
C ALA A 114 -5.33 2.79 15.55
N ALA A 115 -4.63 1.71 15.19
CA ALA A 115 -5.15 0.35 15.29
C ALA A 115 -5.51 -0.01 16.73
N TYR A 116 -4.66 0.35 17.69
CA TYR A 116 -4.94 0.13 19.11
C TYR A 116 -6.06 1.05 19.62
N ALA A 117 -6.03 2.33 19.26
CA ALA A 117 -7.03 3.31 19.69
C ALA A 117 -8.45 2.95 19.19
N ASN A 118 -8.56 2.38 17.98
CA ASN A 118 -9.83 1.94 17.41
C ASN A 118 -10.22 0.50 17.80
N GLY A 119 -9.44 -0.16 18.65
CA GLY A 119 -9.71 -1.53 19.09
C GLY A 119 -9.66 -2.58 17.97
N LEU A 120 -8.90 -2.31 16.90
CA LEU A 120 -8.81 -3.22 15.75
C LEU A 120 -7.99 -4.48 16.06
N VAL A 121 -7.07 -4.36 17.00
CA VAL A 121 -6.22 -5.44 17.50
C VAL A 121 -6.03 -5.28 19.00
N PRO A 122 -5.79 -6.38 19.75
CA PRO A 122 -5.38 -6.30 21.16
C PRO A 122 -4.07 -5.50 21.31
N PRO A 123 -3.84 -4.84 22.47
CA PRO A 123 -2.67 -3.98 22.70
C PRO A 123 -1.31 -4.68 22.57
N ASP A 124 -1.27 -6.00 22.73
CA ASP A 124 -0.10 -6.85 22.62
C ASP A 124 0.04 -7.56 21.27
N ALA A 125 -0.91 -7.36 20.37
CA ALA A 125 -0.89 -7.96 19.03
C ALA A 125 -0.12 -7.11 18.04
N THR A 126 0.53 -7.79 17.08
CA THR A 126 1.17 -7.12 15.94
C THR A 126 0.12 -6.58 14.97
N VAL A 127 0.26 -5.32 14.58
CA VAL A 127 -0.59 -4.69 13.57
C VAL A 127 -0.05 -5.00 12.17
N SER A 128 -0.88 -5.58 11.32
CA SER A 128 -0.56 -5.76 9.91
C SER A 128 -0.67 -4.42 9.18
N LEU A 129 0.44 -3.94 8.65
CA LEU A 129 0.52 -2.67 7.91
C LEU A 129 0.88 -2.93 6.45
N LEU A 130 0.35 -2.10 5.58
CA LEU A 130 0.66 -2.07 4.16
C LEU A 130 1.14 -0.67 3.78
N ALA A 131 2.31 -0.56 3.21
CA ALA A 131 2.85 0.69 2.70
C ALA A 131 2.78 0.71 1.17
N VAL A 132 2.02 1.64 0.63
CA VAL A 132 1.84 1.78 -0.82
C VAL A 132 2.50 3.06 -1.28
N PRO A 133 3.46 3.00 -2.22
CA PRO A 133 4.15 4.18 -2.72
C PRO A 133 3.22 5.10 -3.50
N MET A 134 3.55 6.40 -3.52
CA MET A 134 2.85 7.38 -4.35
C MET A 134 3.38 7.32 -5.80
N PRO A 135 2.55 7.51 -6.82
CA PRO A 135 1.11 7.81 -6.79
C PRO A 135 0.21 6.56 -6.76
N ALA A 136 0.76 5.34 -6.74
CA ALA A 136 -0.01 4.09 -6.77
C ALA A 136 -1.03 3.99 -5.62
N ALA A 137 -0.73 4.59 -4.45
CA ALA A 137 -1.64 4.63 -3.32
C ALA A 137 -2.97 5.33 -3.67
N ILE A 138 -2.94 6.41 -4.43
CA ILE A 138 -4.13 7.12 -4.88
C ILE A 138 -4.98 6.21 -5.79
N ASP A 139 -4.35 5.52 -6.74
CA ASP A 139 -5.07 4.64 -7.68
C ASP A 139 -5.69 3.47 -6.95
N TRP A 140 -4.93 2.86 -6.02
CA TRP A 140 -5.44 1.76 -5.23
C TRP A 140 -6.65 2.16 -4.39
N VAL A 141 -6.59 3.29 -3.69
CA VAL A 141 -7.72 3.80 -2.90
C VAL A 141 -8.95 4.08 -3.77
N ARG A 142 -8.74 4.69 -4.94
CA ARG A 142 -9.84 5.01 -5.87
C ARG A 142 -10.55 3.77 -6.40
N SER A 143 -9.86 2.64 -6.51
CA SER A 143 -10.46 1.38 -6.94
C SER A 143 -11.56 0.87 -6.00
N PHE A 144 -11.58 1.34 -4.75
CA PHE A 144 -12.64 0.98 -3.78
C PHE A 144 -13.90 1.83 -3.89
N GLY A 145 -13.95 2.81 -4.79
CA GLY A 145 -15.15 3.64 -5.01
C GLY A 145 -16.40 2.82 -5.36
N GLU A 146 -16.24 1.77 -6.17
CA GLU A 146 -17.33 0.85 -6.53
C GLU A 146 -17.80 -0.01 -5.36
N HIS A 147 -17.06 -0.04 -4.25
CA HIS A 147 -17.37 -0.81 -3.04
C HIS A 147 -17.92 0.07 -1.90
N GLY A 148 -18.45 1.25 -2.21
CA GLY A 148 -19.08 2.13 -1.24
C GLY A 148 -18.11 3.02 -0.45
N VAL A 149 -16.85 3.11 -0.86
CA VAL A 149 -15.90 4.07 -0.33
C VAL A 149 -16.12 5.43 -0.98
N VAL A 150 -16.28 6.46 -0.17
CA VAL A 150 -16.55 7.84 -0.65
C VAL A 150 -15.36 8.78 -0.49
N GLY A 151 -14.36 8.40 0.30
CA GLY A 151 -13.19 9.22 0.55
C GLY A 151 -12.12 8.56 1.41
N VAL A 152 -11.14 9.35 1.79
CA VAL A 152 -10.07 8.95 2.69
C VAL A 152 -10.01 9.89 3.89
N THR A 153 -9.48 9.40 5.01
CA THR A 153 -9.15 10.23 6.17
C THR A 153 -7.70 10.01 6.56
N ILE A 154 -7.01 11.10 6.90
CA ILE A 154 -5.59 11.07 7.29
C ILE A 154 -5.45 10.95 8.82
N ASP A 155 -4.60 10.02 9.25
CA ASP A 155 -4.16 9.83 10.65
C ASP A 155 -5.31 9.82 11.68
N TYR A 156 -6.48 9.27 11.30
CA TYR A 156 -7.60 9.15 12.23
C TYR A 156 -7.27 8.14 13.36
N PRO A 157 -7.58 8.40 14.65
CA PRO A 157 -8.37 9.53 15.17
C PRO A 157 -7.55 10.80 15.50
N ARG A 158 -6.25 10.78 15.31
CA ARG A 158 -5.36 11.90 15.70
C ARG A 158 -5.70 13.19 14.94
N LEU A 159 -5.76 13.15 13.61
CA LEU A 159 -6.05 14.31 12.76
C LEU A 159 -7.51 14.31 12.31
N GLY A 160 -7.92 13.35 11.53
CA GLY A 160 -9.31 13.16 11.14
C GLY A 160 -9.80 14.06 10.00
N ALA A 161 -8.92 14.79 9.32
CA ALA A 161 -9.27 15.45 8.07
C ALA A 161 -9.63 14.41 7.00
N TRP A 162 -10.59 14.71 6.14
CA TRP A 162 -11.02 13.77 5.09
C TRP A 162 -11.06 14.44 3.72
N CYS A 163 -10.95 13.64 2.67
CA CYS A 163 -10.96 14.07 1.28
C CYS A 163 -11.85 13.12 0.46
N PRO A 164 -12.80 13.64 -0.33
CA PRO A 164 -13.59 12.83 -1.26
C PRO A 164 -12.69 12.16 -2.31
N LEU A 165 -13.03 10.92 -2.72
CA LEU A 165 -12.27 10.17 -3.74
C LEU A 165 -12.10 10.94 -5.05
N GLN A 166 -13.12 11.69 -5.46
CA GLN A 166 -13.09 12.50 -6.67
C GLN A 166 -11.99 13.57 -6.66
N ASN A 167 -11.66 14.11 -5.47
CA ASN A 167 -10.66 15.16 -5.33
C ASN A 167 -9.21 14.59 -5.34
N LEU A 168 -9.05 13.30 -5.03
CA LEU A 168 -7.73 12.65 -5.01
C LEU A 168 -7.06 12.64 -6.40
N ALA A 169 -7.84 12.60 -7.47
CA ALA A 169 -7.29 12.63 -8.82
C ALA A 169 -6.49 13.92 -9.11
N GLY A 170 -6.93 15.05 -8.57
CA GLY A 170 -6.26 16.34 -8.71
C GLY A 170 -5.01 16.51 -7.83
N LEU A 171 -4.76 15.57 -6.91
CA LEU A 171 -3.59 15.58 -6.03
C LEU A 171 -2.40 14.78 -6.59
N ARG A 172 -2.60 14.07 -7.70
CA ARG A 172 -1.48 13.39 -8.37
C ARG A 172 -0.39 14.43 -8.71
N PRO A 173 0.89 14.12 -8.44
CA PRO A 173 1.96 14.92 -9.02
C PRO A 173 1.71 15.00 -10.51
N THR A 174 1.55 16.21 -11.04
CA THR A 174 1.59 16.41 -12.49
C THR A 174 3.02 16.04 -12.91
N ASP A 175 3.15 14.96 -13.69
CA ASP A 175 4.38 14.72 -14.41
C ASP A 175 4.66 16.00 -15.21
N THR A 176 5.57 16.81 -14.71
CA THR A 176 6.14 17.90 -15.50
C THR A 176 6.95 17.21 -16.58
N GLN A 177 6.30 16.93 -17.71
CA GLN A 177 7.01 16.59 -18.94
C GLN A 177 7.82 17.84 -19.31
N GLY A 178 9.07 17.79 -18.88
CA GLY A 178 10.10 18.70 -19.36
C GLY A 178 10.62 18.25 -20.74
#